data_471b167209b07d2fa27eac6fa155e2c1
#
_entry.id   471b167209b07d2fa27eac6fa155e2c1
#
_cell.length_a   1.000
_cell.length_b   1.000
_cell.length_c   1.000
_cell.angle_alpha   90.00
_cell.angle_beta   90.00
_cell.angle_gamma   90.00
#
_symmetry.space_group_name_H-M   'P 1'
#
loop_
_entity.id
_entity.type
_entity.pdbx_description
1 polymer ?
#
loop_
_entity_poly.entity_id
_entity_poly.type
_entity_poly.pdbx_seq_one_letter_code
_entity_poly.pdbx_strand_id
1 'polypeptide(L)'
;IECAGWCPLGRWAEDGEIDGFYPLQEIESHDPTEFISRNVSESGGTLVLADDGLDEESMLTVDMAQKLGKCCLIFDFRGKGNFRDVHDWVVRDEIKTLNIAGGCESNSPGIYEQSFSFLLKLFGSLEK
;
A
#
# COMPACT_ATOMS: atom_id res chain seq x y z
N ILE A 1 4.85 4.29 15.01
CA ILE A 1 5.23 3.62 13.74
C ILE A 1 5.92 4.61 12.84
N GLU A 2 7.11 4.25 12.39
CA GLU A 2 7.83 5.05 11.42
C GLU A 2 7.25 4.87 10.03
N CYS A 3 7.15 5.96 9.28
CA CYS A 3 6.67 5.96 7.90
C CYS A 3 7.79 6.41 6.96
N ALA A 4 7.82 5.85 5.77
CA ALA A 4 8.77 6.21 4.73
C ALA A 4 8.16 5.85 3.38
N GLY A 5 8.86 6.15 2.30
CA GLY A 5 8.43 5.74 0.98
C GLY A 5 8.93 6.66 -0.12
N TRP A 6 8.56 6.31 -1.34
CA TRP A 6 8.89 7.05 -2.56
C TRP A 6 7.60 7.54 -3.19
N CYS A 7 7.63 8.70 -3.78
CA CYS A 7 6.49 9.30 -4.46
C CYS A 7 6.92 9.88 -5.81
N PRO A 8 5.96 10.22 -6.68
CA PRO A 8 6.30 10.83 -7.97
C PRO A 8 7.02 12.16 -7.82
N LEU A 9 7.77 12.52 -8.87
CA LEU A 9 8.42 13.81 -8.94
C LEU A 9 7.38 14.93 -8.78
N GLY A 10 7.71 15.91 -7.93
CA GLY A 10 6.79 17.00 -7.58
C GLY A 10 5.80 16.62 -6.48
N ARG A 11 5.94 15.45 -5.87
CA ARG A 11 5.06 14.95 -4.81
C ARG A 11 3.59 14.93 -5.23
N TRP A 12 3.36 14.58 -6.50
CA TRP A 12 2.02 14.59 -7.09
C TRP A 12 1.13 13.49 -6.52
N ALA A 13 -0.11 13.84 -6.19
CA ALA A 13 -1.16 12.91 -5.78
C ALA A 13 -2.49 13.38 -6.37
N GLU A 14 -3.51 12.52 -6.30
CA GLU A 14 -4.82 12.80 -6.90
C GLU A 14 -5.43 14.12 -6.42
N ASP A 15 -5.26 14.45 -5.14
CA ASP A 15 -5.83 15.63 -4.52
C ASP A 15 -4.86 16.80 -4.44
N GLY A 16 -3.72 16.72 -5.12
CA GLY A 16 -2.73 17.77 -5.17
C GLY A 16 -1.36 17.33 -4.68
N GLU A 17 -0.51 18.28 -4.34
CA GLU A 17 0.83 18.00 -3.87
C GLU A 17 0.80 17.38 -2.46
N ILE A 18 1.57 16.31 -2.27
CA ILE A 18 1.68 15.65 -0.97
C ILE A 18 2.41 16.58 -0.01
N ASP A 19 1.83 16.80 1.18
CA ASP A 19 2.40 17.67 2.19
C ASP A 19 3.83 17.25 2.55
N GLY A 20 4.73 18.22 2.68
CA GLY A 20 6.12 18.00 3.07
C GLY A 20 6.28 17.38 4.45
N PHE A 21 5.23 17.38 5.27
CA PHE A 21 5.23 16.70 6.58
C PHE A 21 5.47 15.19 6.44
N TYR A 22 4.98 14.58 5.34
CA TYR A 22 5.14 13.15 5.13
C TYR A 22 6.57 12.85 4.68
N PRO A 23 7.27 11.89 5.34
CA PRO A 23 8.69 11.60 5.06
C PRO A 23 8.87 10.74 3.81
N LEU A 24 8.55 11.31 2.66
CA LEU A 24 8.64 10.64 1.37
C LEU A 24 9.82 11.19 0.57
N GLN A 25 10.47 10.32 -0.19
CA GLN A 25 11.49 10.71 -1.16
C GLN A 25 10.87 10.76 -2.55
N GLU A 26 11.26 11.77 -3.33
CA GLU A 26 10.78 11.89 -4.71
C GLU A 26 11.70 11.12 -5.64
N ILE A 27 11.12 10.39 -6.59
CA ILE A 27 11.88 9.82 -7.70
C ILE A 27 12.07 10.90 -8.78
N GLU A 28 13.03 10.69 -9.67
CA GLU A 28 13.30 11.64 -10.75
C GLU A 28 12.49 11.33 -12.01
N SER A 29 11.23 10.91 -11.83
CA SER A 29 10.38 10.45 -12.93
C SER A 29 8.92 10.60 -12.57
N HIS A 30 8.07 10.73 -13.59
CA HIS A 30 6.62 10.70 -13.43
C HIS A 30 6.06 9.29 -13.70
N ASP A 31 6.91 8.33 -14.06
CA ASP A 31 6.50 6.96 -14.35
C ASP A 31 6.10 6.24 -13.06
N PRO A 32 4.82 5.80 -12.91
CA PRO A 32 4.38 5.12 -11.71
C PRO A 32 5.17 3.85 -11.40
N THR A 33 5.66 3.14 -12.42
CA THR A 33 6.43 1.91 -12.21
C THR A 33 7.65 2.13 -11.35
N GLU A 34 8.28 3.30 -11.44
CA GLU A 34 9.52 3.55 -10.74
C GLU A 34 9.33 3.69 -9.23
N PHE A 35 8.37 4.52 -8.77
CA PHE A 35 8.14 4.65 -7.34
C PHE A 35 7.50 3.39 -6.76
N ILE A 36 6.64 2.70 -7.53
CA ILE A 36 6.05 1.43 -7.12
C ILE A 36 7.15 0.39 -6.92
N SER A 37 8.07 0.28 -7.86
CA SER A 37 9.19 -0.65 -7.78
C SER A 37 10.04 -0.42 -6.53
N ARG A 38 10.35 0.84 -6.23
CA ARG A 38 11.12 1.18 -5.05
C ARG A 38 10.40 0.85 -3.76
N ASN A 39 9.14 1.21 -3.66
CA ASN A 39 8.35 0.92 -2.46
C ASN A 39 8.23 -0.59 -2.23
N VAL A 40 8.01 -1.35 -3.29
CA VAL A 40 7.91 -2.81 -3.17
C VAL A 40 9.26 -3.43 -2.81
N SER A 41 10.34 -3.02 -3.47
CA SER A 41 11.64 -3.63 -3.27
C SER A 41 12.24 -3.34 -1.89
N GLU A 42 11.94 -2.18 -1.32
CA GLU A 42 12.50 -1.75 -0.03
C GLU A 42 11.64 -2.18 1.16
N SER A 43 10.57 -2.94 0.92
CA SER A 43 9.71 -3.45 1.99
C SER A 43 9.82 -4.97 2.09
N GLY A 44 9.35 -5.52 3.22
CA GLY A 44 9.29 -6.97 3.43
C GLY A 44 8.05 -7.62 2.82
N GLY A 45 7.02 -6.83 2.59
CA GLY A 45 5.78 -7.30 1.98
C GLY A 45 4.91 -6.13 1.57
N THR A 46 3.99 -6.38 0.66
CA THR A 46 3.05 -5.38 0.15
C THR A 46 1.63 -5.82 0.42
N LEU A 47 0.87 -4.93 1.06
CA LEU A 47 -0.56 -5.11 1.26
C LEU A 47 -1.30 -4.18 0.31
N VAL A 48 -2.16 -4.75 -0.52
CA VAL A 48 -2.99 -3.99 -1.45
C VAL A 48 -4.42 -3.96 -0.93
N LEU A 49 -4.92 -2.77 -0.64
CA LEU A 49 -6.28 -2.59 -0.16
C LEU A 49 -7.17 -2.21 -1.35
N ALA A 50 -8.23 -2.99 -1.55
CA ALA A 50 -9.11 -2.86 -2.70
C ALA A 50 -10.56 -2.77 -2.25
N ASP A 51 -11.41 -2.23 -3.11
CA ASP A 51 -12.85 -2.20 -2.91
C ASP A 51 -13.51 -2.56 -4.23
N ASP A 52 -13.90 -3.83 -4.35
CA ASP A 52 -14.51 -4.40 -5.55
C ASP A 52 -13.53 -4.44 -6.74
N GLY A 53 -12.36 -5.02 -6.49
CA GLY A 53 -11.35 -5.24 -7.51
C GLY A 53 -10.21 -4.25 -7.49
N LEU A 54 -9.23 -4.46 -8.34
CA LEU A 54 -8.01 -3.67 -8.40
C LEU A 54 -8.10 -2.61 -9.51
N ASP A 55 -7.66 -1.40 -9.20
CA ASP A 55 -7.48 -0.39 -10.24
C ASP A 55 -6.12 -0.63 -10.96
N GLU A 56 -5.84 0.20 -11.95
CA GLU A 56 -4.66 0.05 -12.80
C GLU A 56 -3.35 0.12 -12.02
N GLU A 57 -3.23 1.08 -11.13
CA GLU A 57 -2.03 1.27 -10.32
C GLU A 57 -1.85 0.12 -9.31
N SER A 58 -2.94 -0.35 -8.73
CA SER A 58 -2.89 -1.51 -7.83
C SER A 58 -2.46 -2.77 -8.56
N MET A 59 -2.90 -2.95 -9.81
CA MET A 59 -2.45 -4.08 -10.64
C MET A 59 -0.96 -4.00 -10.94
N LEU A 60 -0.45 -2.82 -11.23
CA LEU A 60 0.99 -2.61 -11.43
C LEU A 60 1.78 -2.99 -10.17
N THR A 61 1.26 -2.65 -9.01
CA THR A 61 1.91 -2.99 -7.73
C THR A 61 1.99 -4.50 -7.53
N VAL A 62 0.89 -5.22 -7.80
CA VAL A 62 0.87 -6.68 -7.69
C VAL A 62 1.85 -7.31 -8.68
N ASP A 63 1.84 -6.86 -9.93
CA ASP A 63 2.75 -7.36 -10.94
C ASP A 63 4.22 -7.12 -10.55
N MET A 64 4.52 -5.96 -10.00
CA MET A 64 5.88 -5.64 -9.58
C MET A 64 6.33 -6.52 -8.42
N ALA A 65 5.44 -6.78 -7.46
CA ALA A 65 5.76 -7.68 -6.36
C ALA A 65 6.09 -9.08 -6.86
N GLN A 66 5.33 -9.58 -7.84
CA GLN A 66 5.60 -10.88 -8.44
C GLN A 66 6.96 -10.91 -9.15
N LYS A 67 7.26 -9.88 -9.93
CA LYS A 67 8.53 -9.79 -10.65
C LYS A 67 9.73 -9.74 -9.72
N LEU A 68 9.59 -9.08 -8.59
CA LEU A 68 10.66 -8.94 -7.61
C LEU A 68 10.72 -10.09 -6.60
N GLY A 69 9.80 -11.04 -6.68
CA GLY A 69 9.75 -12.16 -5.75
C GLY A 69 9.40 -11.75 -4.33
N LYS A 70 8.65 -10.68 -4.17
CA LYS A 70 8.26 -10.16 -2.85
C LYS A 70 6.86 -10.64 -2.45
N CYS A 71 6.64 -10.81 -1.15
CA CYS A 71 5.33 -11.17 -0.62
C CYS A 71 4.31 -10.09 -0.94
N CYS A 72 3.13 -10.49 -1.36
CA CYS A 72 2.04 -9.56 -1.65
C CYS A 72 0.71 -10.19 -1.25
N LEU A 73 -0.11 -9.44 -0.53
CA LEU A 73 -1.44 -9.86 -0.15
C LEU A 73 -2.44 -8.80 -0.58
N ILE A 74 -3.52 -9.24 -1.21
CA ILE A 74 -4.63 -8.36 -1.60
C ILE A 74 -5.76 -8.55 -0.60
N PHE A 75 -6.24 -7.45 -0.02
CA PHE A 75 -7.42 -7.45 0.83
C PHE A 75 -8.49 -6.57 0.20
N ASP A 76 -9.60 -7.20 -0.22
CA ASP A 76 -10.72 -6.50 -0.83
C ASP A 76 -11.83 -6.33 0.23
N PHE A 77 -12.25 -5.08 0.48
CA PHE A 77 -13.27 -4.81 1.49
C PHE A 77 -14.61 -5.44 1.16
N ARG A 78 -14.84 -5.80 -0.10
CA ARG A 78 -16.07 -6.50 -0.53
C ARG A 78 -15.87 -8.00 -0.70
N GLY A 79 -14.64 -8.47 -0.44
CA GLY A 79 -14.32 -9.89 -0.56
C GLY A 79 -14.64 -10.68 0.69
N LYS A 80 -14.25 -11.94 0.69
CA LYS A 80 -14.51 -12.88 1.78
C LYS A 80 -13.38 -12.95 2.81
N GLY A 81 -12.25 -12.28 2.55
CA GLY A 81 -11.14 -12.24 3.49
C GLY A 81 -11.51 -11.47 4.74
N ASN A 82 -10.80 -11.74 5.83
CA ASN A 82 -11.04 -11.02 7.06
C ASN A 82 -9.73 -10.41 7.58
N PHE A 83 -9.87 -9.49 8.52
CA PHE A 83 -8.77 -8.80 9.14
C PHE A 83 -7.70 -9.76 9.70
N ARG A 84 -8.13 -10.87 10.28
CA ARG A 84 -7.22 -11.81 10.91
C ARG A 84 -6.26 -12.44 9.90
N ASP A 85 -6.71 -12.65 8.67
CA ASP A 85 -5.86 -13.19 7.62
C ASP A 85 -4.66 -12.29 7.35
N VAL A 86 -4.89 -10.98 7.33
CA VAL A 86 -3.83 -10.00 7.11
C VAL A 86 -2.87 -9.97 8.29
N HIS A 87 -3.41 -9.93 9.51
CA HIS A 87 -2.61 -9.95 10.73
C HIS A 87 -1.70 -11.19 10.75
N ASP A 88 -2.27 -12.36 10.50
CA ASP A 88 -1.53 -13.62 10.55
C ASP A 88 -0.45 -13.69 9.48
N TRP A 89 -0.73 -13.15 8.30
CA TRP A 89 0.25 -13.08 7.22
C TRP A 89 1.47 -12.23 7.61
N VAL A 90 1.24 -11.05 8.19
CA VAL A 90 2.32 -10.17 8.62
C VAL A 90 3.19 -10.85 9.68
N VAL A 91 2.56 -11.52 10.64
CA VAL A 91 3.27 -12.20 11.73
C VAL A 91 4.03 -13.42 11.20
N ARG A 92 3.35 -14.25 10.40
CA ARG A 92 3.94 -15.49 9.89
C ARG A 92 5.16 -15.24 9.02
N ASP A 93 5.08 -14.24 8.14
CA ASP A 93 6.15 -13.93 7.20
C ASP A 93 7.16 -12.94 7.79
N GLU A 94 7.01 -12.59 9.06
CA GLU A 94 7.91 -11.69 9.80
C GLU A 94 8.15 -10.36 9.06
N ILE A 95 7.07 -9.78 8.54
CA ILE A 95 7.17 -8.53 7.79
C ILE A 95 7.39 -7.37 8.76
N LYS A 96 8.54 -6.72 8.67
CA LYS A 96 8.90 -5.59 9.53
C LYS A 96 8.62 -4.25 8.88
N THR A 97 8.73 -4.18 7.55
CA THR A 97 8.41 -3.00 6.78
C THR A 97 7.31 -3.39 5.80
N LEU A 98 6.14 -2.81 6.00
CA LEU A 98 4.96 -3.13 5.20
C LEU A 98 4.69 -2.00 4.22
N ASN A 99 4.69 -2.32 2.93
CA ASN A 99 4.26 -1.40 1.88
C ASN A 99 2.74 -1.48 1.76
N ILE A 100 2.08 -0.33 1.79
CA ILE A 100 0.63 -0.23 1.65
C ILE A 100 0.32 0.41 0.31
N ALA A 101 -0.50 -0.27 -0.47
CA ALA A 101 -1.00 0.24 -1.74
C ALA A 101 -2.52 0.09 -1.79
N GLY A 102 -3.17 0.82 -2.66
CA GLY A 102 -4.63 0.75 -2.76
C GLY A 102 -5.17 1.63 -3.86
N GLY A 103 -6.48 1.55 -4.04
CA GLY A 103 -7.17 2.34 -5.03
C GLY A 103 -7.31 3.80 -4.63
N CYS A 104 -7.67 4.62 -5.61
CA CYS A 104 -7.93 6.04 -5.39
C CYS A 104 -9.36 6.27 -4.95
N GLU A 105 -9.59 7.29 -4.15
CA GLU A 105 -10.93 7.65 -3.68
C GLU A 105 -11.88 7.93 -4.86
N SER A 106 -11.38 8.53 -5.94
CA SER A 106 -12.19 8.83 -7.13
C SER A 106 -12.67 7.57 -7.85
N ASN A 107 -11.87 6.49 -7.83
CA ASN A 107 -12.23 5.22 -8.46
C ASN A 107 -13.01 4.31 -7.52
N SER A 108 -12.80 4.45 -6.22
CA SER A 108 -13.42 3.61 -5.20
C SER A 108 -13.88 4.48 -4.03
N PRO A 109 -15.02 5.17 -4.17
CA PRO A 109 -15.50 6.06 -3.10
C PRO A 109 -15.64 5.35 -1.77
N GLY A 110 -15.14 5.96 -0.71
CA GLY A 110 -15.15 5.40 0.64
C GLY A 110 -13.91 4.59 0.99
N ILE A 111 -13.02 4.32 0.03
CA ILE A 111 -11.85 3.49 0.29
C ILE A 111 -10.88 4.15 1.28
N TYR A 112 -10.80 5.48 1.29
CA TYR A 112 -9.93 6.17 2.23
C TYR A 112 -10.32 5.87 3.68
N GLU A 113 -11.60 6.04 4.03
CA GLU A 113 -12.06 5.80 5.39
C GLU A 113 -11.97 4.32 5.78
N GLN A 114 -12.31 3.43 4.86
CA GLN A 114 -12.20 1.99 5.07
C GLN A 114 -10.75 1.59 5.34
N SER A 115 -9.82 2.10 4.53
CA SER A 115 -8.40 1.82 4.69
C SER A 115 -7.86 2.39 6.00
N PHE A 116 -8.24 3.61 6.34
CA PHE A 116 -7.82 4.26 7.58
C PHE A 116 -8.22 3.43 8.79
N SER A 117 -9.50 3.04 8.86
CA SER A 117 -10.01 2.23 9.97
C SER A 117 -9.34 0.86 10.03
N PHE A 118 -9.15 0.24 8.88
CA PHE A 118 -8.50 -1.07 8.79
C PHE A 118 -7.06 -1.00 9.29
N LEU A 119 -6.30 -0.01 8.85
CA LEU A 119 -4.90 0.12 9.22
C LEU A 119 -4.71 0.47 10.70
N LEU A 120 -5.59 1.28 11.27
CA LEU A 120 -5.56 1.53 12.71
C LEU A 120 -5.72 0.23 13.49
N LYS A 121 -6.65 -0.59 13.09
CA LYS A 121 -6.90 -1.88 13.74
C LYS A 121 -5.71 -2.83 13.55
N LEU A 122 -5.17 -2.88 12.34
CA LEU A 122 -4.04 -3.75 12.04
C LEU A 122 -2.81 -3.39 12.87
N PHE A 123 -2.40 -2.13 12.83
CA PHE A 123 -1.22 -1.69 13.56
C PHE A 123 -1.39 -1.81 15.07
N GLY A 124 -2.59 -1.53 15.57
CA GLY A 124 -2.89 -1.73 16.99
C GLY A 124 -2.75 -3.19 17.43
N SER A 125 -3.15 -4.13 16.57
CA SER A 125 -3.02 -5.55 16.87
C SER A 125 -1.58 -6.05 16.82
N LEU A 126 -0.75 -5.44 15.95
CA LEU A 126 0.65 -5.84 15.78
C LEU A 126 1.56 -5.30 16.88
N GLU A 127 1.15 -4.26 17.59
CA GLU A 127 1.92 -3.67 18.69
C GLU A 127 1.81 -4.44 20.00
N LYS A 128 1.00 -5.49 20.04
CA LYS A 128 0.78 -6.29 21.26
C LYS A 128 1.75 -7.46 21.40
#